data_34cd617e83e55776a72f9147e0943b1e
#
_entry.id   34cd617e83e55776a72f9147e0943b1e
#
_cell.length_a   1.000
_cell.length_b   1.000
_cell.length_c   1.000
_cell.angle_alpha   90.00
_cell.angle_beta   90.00
_cell.angle_gamma   90.00
#
_symmetry.space_group_name_H-M   'P 1'
#
loop_
_entity.id
_entity.type
_entity.pdbx_description
1 polymer ?
#
loop_
_entity_poly.entity_id
_entity_poly.type
_entity_poly.pdbx_seq_one_letter_code
_entity_poly.pdbx_strand_id
1 'polypeptide(L)'
;MKNKKKNKKSSKASRNLPFARMLFIDKEIAKGDYPSAPFLAKKYGGVSLITIKRDIDYMRNMLQAPIEYDKTKKGYFYLDKIFRLPLLFINEEEVFSGYVAMKLLSQYKGTPIYRHVKNIFDYFNNIVIKIDKNSFEKRIIFIEEYSPDFSEKIWKILIKAIKENRYIEFSYKGAWRKSEGHGYYIAPYQIVSKAGIWYFAGYSKRQDAISLYCLHRITSIKLTDETFKPPKNFKYTNEDYDSFGVFINKDIKKCKIRFFNESVVYVSERKFSNDQVIEKREDGSIIITFSSGQIYEVLRFVLSQGCNAIPLEPDELVCEWKKNIEIMYKNI
;
A
#
# COMPACT_ATOMS: atom_id res chain seq x y z
N MET A 1 -32.11 36.38 -2.33
CA MET A 1 -30.91 37.23 -2.28
C MET A 1 -30.02 37.04 -1.03
N LYS A 2 -30.32 36.16 -0.07
CA LYS A 2 -29.52 35.97 1.17
C LYS A 2 -28.34 34.97 1.05
N ASN A 3 -28.33 34.11 0.04
CA ASN A 3 -27.28 33.07 -0.09
C ASN A 3 -25.96 33.51 -0.76
N LYS A 4 -25.96 34.64 -1.49
CA LYS A 4 -24.73 35.15 -2.14
C LYS A 4 -23.74 35.87 -1.19
N LYS A 5 -24.22 36.35 -0.02
CA LYS A 5 -23.36 37.02 0.97
C LYS A 5 -22.61 36.05 1.89
N LYS A 6 -23.14 34.84 2.14
CA LYS A 6 -22.47 33.82 2.99
C LYS A 6 -21.26 33.20 2.28
N ASN A 7 -21.34 32.93 0.97
CA ASN A 7 -20.22 32.39 0.20
C ASN A 7 -19.05 33.37 0.01
N LYS A 8 -19.32 34.69 0.01
CA LYS A 8 -18.22 35.69 -0.06
C LYS A 8 -17.48 35.85 1.27
N LYS A 9 -18.10 35.59 2.41
CA LYS A 9 -17.45 35.66 3.73
C LYS A 9 -16.57 34.42 3.98
N SER A 10 -16.97 33.22 3.57
CA SER A 10 -16.17 32.01 3.73
C SER A 10 -14.93 32.02 2.83
N SER A 11 -15.01 32.55 1.60
CA SER A 11 -13.88 32.68 0.71
C SER A 11 -12.87 33.75 1.16
N LYS A 12 -13.30 34.79 1.90
CA LYS A 12 -12.39 35.81 2.48
C LYS A 12 -11.69 35.32 3.74
N ALA A 13 -12.36 34.53 4.60
CA ALA A 13 -11.77 33.95 5.79
C ALA A 13 -10.68 32.90 5.45
N SER A 14 -10.89 32.09 4.44
CA SER A 14 -9.91 31.11 3.95
C SER A 14 -8.65 31.74 3.31
N ARG A 15 -8.76 32.95 2.76
CA ARG A 15 -7.66 33.69 2.15
C ARG A 15 -6.74 34.40 3.18
N ASN A 16 -7.14 34.54 4.42
CA ASN A 16 -6.35 35.22 5.44
C ASN A 16 -5.52 34.29 6.33
N LEU A 17 -5.53 33.01 6.08
CA LEU A 17 -4.67 32.07 6.79
C LEU A 17 -3.20 32.31 6.40
N PRO A 18 -2.27 32.51 7.35
CA PRO A 18 -0.86 32.76 7.09
C PRO A 18 -0.25 31.79 6.09
N PHE A 19 -0.68 30.57 6.15
CA PHE A 19 -0.20 29.49 5.29
C PHE A 19 -0.69 29.55 3.84
N ALA A 20 -1.96 29.74 3.60
CA ALA A 20 -2.45 29.93 2.23
C ALA A 20 -1.66 31.05 1.52
N ARG A 21 -1.17 32.02 2.32
CA ARG A 21 -0.34 33.11 1.86
C ARG A 21 1.10 32.65 1.58
N MET A 22 1.70 31.86 2.47
CA MET A 22 3.01 31.28 2.24
C MET A 22 3.06 30.34 1.03
N LEU A 23 2.04 29.53 0.83
CA LEU A 23 1.91 28.72 -0.40
C LEU A 23 1.79 29.56 -1.67
N PHE A 24 1.05 30.67 -1.59
CA PHE A 24 0.98 31.61 -2.71
C PHE A 24 2.37 32.23 -3.00
N ILE A 25 3.10 32.64 -1.96
CA ILE A 25 4.45 33.19 -2.07
C ILE A 25 5.40 32.16 -2.70
N ASP A 26 5.37 30.90 -2.21
CA ASP A 26 6.14 29.79 -2.76
C ASP A 26 5.88 29.60 -4.25
N LYS A 27 4.60 29.52 -4.63
CA LYS A 27 4.19 29.35 -6.03
C LYS A 27 4.67 30.49 -6.93
N GLU A 28 4.67 31.71 -6.44
CA GLU A 28 5.12 32.86 -7.22
C GLU A 28 6.66 32.91 -7.32
N ILE A 29 7.40 32.62 -6.26
CA ILE A 29 8.87 32.52 -6.28
C ILE A 29 9.35 31.38 -7.18
N ALA A 30 8.66 30.25 -7.13
CA ALA A 30 8.98 29.05 -7.92
C ALA A 30 8.85 29.24 -9.44
N LYS A 31 8.13 30.28 -9.90
CA LYS A 31 8.07 30.63 -11.34
C LYS A 31 9.39 31.18 -11.87
N GLY A 32 10.27 31.67 -10.99
CA GLY A 32 11.56 32.23 -11.38
C GLY A 32 11.49 33.67 -11.88
N ASP A 33 10.35 34.37 -11.69
CA ASP A 33 10.12 35.75 -12.17
C ASP A 33 10.60 36.83 -11.18
N TYR A 34 11.29 36.45 -10.12
CA TYR A 34 11.80 37.35 -9.09
C TYR A 34 10.73 38.28 -8.48
N PRO A 35 9.63 37.78 -7.93
CA PRO A 35 8.55 38.58 -7.42
C PRO A 35 9.01 39.46 -6.25
N SER A 36 8.66 40.76 -6.27
CA SER A 36 8.93 41.67 -5.15
C SER A 36 7.84 41.58 -4.07
N ALA A 37 8.15 41.98 -2.82
CA ALA A 37 7.15 41.97 -1.75
C ALA A 37 5.92 42.86 -2.05
N PRO A 38 6.07 44.06 -2.67
CA PRO A 38 4.91 44.85 -3.11
C PRO A 38 4.05 44.11 -4.14
N PHE A 39 4.69 43.43 -5.11
CA PHE A 39 3.99 42.64 -6.13
C PHE A 39 3.19 41.51 -5.47
N LEU A 40 3.80 40.75 -4.55
CA LEU A 40 3.17 39.65 -3.83
C LEU A 40 1.98 40.15 -3.00
N ALA A 41 2.13 41.28 -2.29
CA ALA A 41 1.06 41.88 -1.48
C ALA A 41 -0.13 42.29 -2.35
N LYS A 42 0.13 42.97 -3.48
CA LYS A 42 -0.91 43.39 -4.41
C LYS A 42 -1.62 42.24 -5.08
N LYS A 43 -0.88 41.23 -5.52
CA LYS A 43 -1.43 40.05 -6.23
C LYS A 43 -2.23 39.14 -5.33
N TYR A 44 -1.79 38.89 -4.09
CA TYR A 44 -2.55 38.15 -3.12
C TYR A 44 -3.84 38.86 -2.70
N GLY A 45 -3.74 40.16 -2.48
CA GLY A 45 -4.86 41.02 -2.09
C GLY A 45 -5.19 40.96 -0.59
N GLY A 46 -5.44 42.16 0.00
CA GLY A 46 -5.92 42.26 1.38
C GLY A 46 -4.87 42.06 2.50
N VAL A 47 -3.57 42.08 2.14
CA VAL A 47 -2.47 41.98 3.12
C VAL A 47 -1.45 43.11 2.98
N SER A 48 -0.80 43.47 4.08
CA SER A 48 0.23 44.50 4.10
C SER A 48 1.57 43.95 3.59
N LEU A 49 2.43 44.85 3.11
CA LEU A 49 3.80 44.54 2.73
C LEU A 49 4.62 43.95 3.89
N ILE A 50 4.38 44.42 5.10
CA ILE A 50 5.02 43.94 6.32
C ILE A 50 4.63 42.48 6.56
N THR A 51 3.37 42.11 6.31
CA THR A 51 2.90 40.73 6.44
C THR A 51 3.61 39.79 5.47
N ILE A 52 3.75 40.18 4.21
CA ILE A 52 4.48 39.38 3.21
C ILE A 52 5.95 39.17 3.60
N LYS A 53 6.63 40.24 4.04
CA LYS A 53 8.03 40.14 4.50
C LYS A 53 8.17 39.18 5.69
N ARG A 54 7.27 39.29 6.68
CA ARG A 54 7.26 38.39 7.84
C ARG A 54 7.00 36.95 7.47
N ASP A 55 6.15 36.69 6.47
CA ASP A 55 5.93 35.35 5.98
C ASP A 55 7.17 34.79 5.28
N ILE A 56 7.86 35.59 4.46
CA ILE A 56 9.13 35.19 3.82
C ILE A 56 10.20 34.92 4.86
N ASP A 57 10.31 35.75 5.91
CA ASP A 57 11.26 35.53 6.99
C ASP A 57 10.92 34.25 7.77
N TYR A 58 9.65 33.97 7.98
CA TYR A 58 9.19 32.71 8.58
C TYR A 58 9.55 31.51 7.70
N MET A 59 9.32 31.62 6.37
CA MET A 59 9.68 30.57 5.42
C MET A 59 11.19 30.28 5.45
N ARG A 60 12.02 31.30 5.52
CA ARG A 60 13.49 31.15 5.64
C ARG A 60 13.92 30.50 6.94
N ASN A 61 13.48 31.09 8.07
CA ASN A 61 14.04 30.78 9.38
C ASN A 61 13.42 29.52 10.00
N MET A 62 12.13 29.29 9.76
CA MET A 62 11.40 28.20 10.37
C MET A 62 11.18 27.02 9.43
N LEU A 63 10.99 27.28 8.13
CA LEU A 63 10.77 26.24 7.12
C LEU A 63 12.02 25.95 6.28
N GLN A 64 13.15 26.62 6.62
CA GLN A 64 14.46 26.47 5.95
C GLN A 64 14.37 26.61 4.43
N ALA A 65 13.44 27.46 3.98
CA ALA A 65 13.31 27.74 2.55
C ALA A 65 14.52 28.53 2.05
N PRO A 66 15.23 28.05 1.02
CA PRO A 66 16.44 28.72 0.49
C PRO A 66 16.07 29.93 -0.36
N ILE A 67 15.34 30.89 0.23
CA ILE A 67 14.89 32.12 -0.43
C ILE A 67 15.97 33.21 -0.30
N GLU A 68 16.37 33.77 -1.40
CA GLU A 68 17.27 34.91 -1.47
C GLU A 68 16.61 36.12 -2.15
N TYR A 69 17.22 37.27 -1.96
CA TYR A 69 16.76 38.52 -2.60
C TYR A 69 17.83 39.05 -3.58
N ASP A 70 17.47 39.10 -4.86
CA ASP A 70 18.31 39.66 -5.88
C ASP A 70 18.12 41.19 -5.91
N LYS A 71 19.21 41.93 -5.61
CA LYS A 71 19.20 43.39 -5.57
C LYS A 71 19.08 44.01 -6.97
N THR A 72 19.55 43.31 -8.00
CA THR A 72 19.53 43.79 -9.39
C THR A 72 18.12 43.64 -9.97
N LYS A 73 17.52 42.48 -9.78
CA LYS A 73 16.16 42.16 -10.23
C LYS A 73 15.08 42.64 -9.26
N LYS A 74 15.49 43.11 -8.08
CA LYS A 74 14.62 43.62 -6.99
C LYS A 74 13.52 42.65 -6.56
N GLY A 75 13.83 41.35 -6.50
CA GLY A 75 12.87 40.33 -6.19
C GLY A 75 13.45 39.09 -5.50
N TYR A 76 12.56 38.25 -4.98
CA TYR A 76 12.91 37.01 -4.28
C TYR A 76 13.04 35.86 -5.27
N PHE A 77 13.95 34.92 -4.97
CA PHE A 77 14.15 33.70 -5.74
C PHE A 77 14.62 32.56 -4.82
N TYR A 78 14.48 31.33 -5.28
CA TYR A 78 15.04 30.16 -4.63
C TYR A 78 16.47 29.90 -5.13
N LEU A 79 17.41 29.70 -4.21
CA LEU A 79 18.76 29.20 -4.54
C LEU A 79 18.68 27.81 -5.15
N ASP A 80 17.84 26.96 -4.60
CA ASP A 80 17.51 25.66 -5.17
C ASP A 80 16.22 25.75 -5.99
N LYS A 81 16.32 25.64 -7.30
CA LYS A 81 15.16 25.70 -8.21
C LYS A 81 14.16 24.55 -8.07
N ILE A 82 14.59 23.44 -7.45
CA ILE A 82 13.75 22.25 -7.20
C ILE A 82 12.99 22.41 -5.89
N PHE A 83 13.44 23.27 -5.00
CA PHE A 83 12.79 23.50 -3.71
C PHE A 83 11.33 23.90 -3.88
N ARG A 84 10.47 23.31 -3.08
CA ARG A 84 9.07 23.71 -2.89
C ARG A 84 8.77 23.67 -1.41
N LEU A 85 7.94 24.61 -0.95
CA LEU A 85 7.43 24.52 0.41
C LEU A 85 6.74 23.19 0.60
N PRO A 86 7.07 22.49 1.69
CA PRO A 86 6.35 21.29 2.03
C PRO A 86 4.85 21.63 2.23
N LEU A 87 3.99 20.98 1.46
CA LEU A 87 2.53 21.14 1.47
C LEU A 87 1.87 20.59 2.77
N LEU A 88 2.55 20.71 3.92
CA LEU A 88 2.13 20.04 5.15
C LEU A 88 1.52 21.00 6.14
N PHE A 89 0.23 21.35 5.94
CA PHE A 89 -0.65 21.65 7.05
C PHE A 89 -1.40 20.39 7.39
N ILE A 90 -0.85 19.76 8.36
CA ILE A 90 -1.36 18.56 8.94
C ILE A 90 -1.85 19.00 10.31
N ASN A 91 -3.14 18.92 10.51
CA ASN A 91 -3.72 19.00 11.84
C ASN A 91 -3.23 17.78 12.66
N GLU A 92 -3.47 17.77 13.96
CA GLU A 92 -3.05 16.66 14.82
C GLU A 92 -3.57 15.30 14.35
N GLU A 93 -4.79 15.24 13.78
CA GLU A 93 -5.40 14.03 13.25
C GLU A 93 -4.68 13.53 11.99
N GLU A 94 -4.26 14.44 11.12
CA GLU A 94 -3.51 14.11 9.90
C GLU A 94 -2.08 13.64 10.22
N VAL A 95 -1.43 14.26 11.22
CA VAL A 95 -0.13 13.77 11.75
C VAL A 95 -0.27 12.38 12.31
N PHE A 96 -1.31 12.17 13.12
CA PHE A 96 -1.61 10.87 13.68
C PHE A 96 -1.85 9.82 12.58
N SER A 97 -2.66 10.16 11.58
CA SER A 97 -2.94 9.29 10.44
C SER A 97 -1.66 8.95 9.66
N GLY A 98 -0.79 9.94 9.45
CA GLY A 98 0.54 9.73 8.84
C GLY A 98 1.42 8.78 9.66
N TYR A 99 1.42 8.95 10.98
CA TYR A 99 2.15 8.05 11.89
C TYR A 99 1.61 6.62 11.83
N VAL A 100 0.28 6.43 11.86
CA VAL A 100 -0.38 5.12 11.69
C VAL A 100 0.01 4.49 10.36
N ALA A 101 -0.05 5.24 9.26
CA ALA A 101 0.33 4.76 7.94
C ALA A 101 1.81 4.32 7.89
N MET A 102 2.71 5.07 8.51
CA MET A 102 4.13 4.70 8.63
C MET A 102 4.31 3.41 9.41
N LYS A 103 3.61 3.24 10.51
CA LYS A 103 3.67 2.01 11.32
C LYS A 103 3.12 0.80 10.55
N LEU A 104 2.03 0.95 9.81
CA LEU A 104 1.50 -0.10 8.94
C LEU A 104 2.51 -0.50 7.85
N LEU A 105 3.25 0.47 7.31
CA LEU A 105 4.29 0.21 6.32
C LEU A 105 5.57 -0.38 6.92
N SER A 106 5.74 -0.33 8.25
CA SER A 106 6.91 -0.92 8.92
C SER A 106 6.97 -2.44 8.79
N GLN A 107 5.85 -3.12 8.53
CA GLN A 107 5.84 -4.56 8.21
C GLN A 107 6.67 -4.92 6.97
N TYR A 108 6.97 -3.94 6.11
CA TYR A 108 7.81 -4.12 4.92
C TYR A 108 9.28 -3.76 5.16
N LYS A 109 9.74 -3.62 6.42
CA LYS A 109 11.16 -3.48 6.77
C LYS A 109 11.95 -4.61 6.09
N GLY A 110 13.14 -4.27 5.57
CA GLY A 110 13.96 -5.23 4.80
C GLY A 110 13.65 -5.23 3.29
N THR A 111 12.52 -4.69 2.85
CA THR A 111 12.22 -4.57 1.43
C THR A 111 12.74 -3.26 0.82
N PRO A 112 13.06 -3.23 -0.49
CA PRO A 112 13.47 -1.99 -1.16
C PRO A 112 12.44 -0.87 -1.07
N ILE A 113 11.14 -1.22 -1.04
CA ILE A 113 10.03 -0.26 -0.93
C ILE A 113 10.08 0.49 0.38
N TYR A 114 10.30 -0.22 1.49
CA TYR A 114 10.33 0.40 2.83
C TYR A 114 11.39 1.49 2.90
N ARG A 115 12.56 1.28 2.30
CA ARG A 115 13.65 2.28 2.29
C ARG A 115 13.21 3.58 1.64
N HIS A 116 12.53 3.52 0.50
CA HIS A 116 12.03 4.72 -0.19
C HIS A 116 10.92 5.40 0.60
N VAL A 117 9.98 4.63 1.14
CA VAL A 117 8.89 5.13 1.97
C VAL A 117 9.44 5.77 3.24
N LYS A 118 10.41 5.13 3.91
CA LYS A 118 11.07 5.66 5.10
C LYS A 118 11.69 7.04 4.83
N ASN A 119 12.41 7.21 3.73
CA ASN A 119 13.00 8.51 3.38
C ASN A 119 11.92 9.60 3.24
N ILE A 120 10.77 9.29 2.65
CA ILE A 120 9.64 10.22 2.54
C ILE A 120 9.13 10.57 3.95
N PHE A 121 8.99 9.58 4.84
CA PHE A 121 8.52 9.82 6.21
C PHE A 121 9.55 10.53 7.08
N ASP A 122 10.83 10.26 6.92
CA ASP A 122 11.88 10.96 7.64
C ASP A 122 11.90 12.45 7.25
N TYR A 123 11.71 12.75 5.96
CA TYR A 123 11.50 14.11 5.48
C TYR A 123 10.25 14.75 6.10
N PHE A 124 9.14 14.06 6.09
CA PHE A 124 7.88 14.44 6.71
C PHE A 124 8.03 14.70 8.22
N ASN A 125 8.70 13.79 8.94
CA ASN A 125 8.95 13.91 10.37
C ASN A 125 9.78 15.14 10.73
N ASN A 126 10.73 15.52 9.89
CA ASN A 126 11.56 16.71 10.13
C ASN A 126 10.76 18.02 10.01
N ILE A 127 9.67 18.01 9.25
CA ILE A 127 8.78 19.17 9.07
C ILE A 127 7.77 19.28 10.21
N VAL A 128 7.31 18.15 10.75
CA VAL A 128 6.28 18.05 11.80
C VAL A 128 6.84 18.13 13.23
N ILE A 129 8.09 18.53 13.43
CA ILE A 129 8.88 18.48 14.68
C ILE A 129 8.22 19.11 15.94
N LYS A 130 7.08 19.77 15.85
CA LYS A 130 6.47 20.49 16.98
C LYS A 130 5.28 19.78 17.65
N ILE A 131 4.87 18.60 17.18
CA ILE A 131 3.78 17.87 17.82
C ILE A 131 4.38 16.80 18.74
N ASP A 132 3.86 16.70 19.95
CA ASP A 132 4.34 15.76 20.98
C ASP A 132 4.25 14.30 20.49
N LYS A 133 5.32 13.83 19.86
CA LYS A 133 5.47 12.45 19.37
C LYS A 133 5.40 11.42 20.50
N ASN A 134 5.80 11.79 21.69
CA ASN A 134 6.00 10.83 22.80
C ASN A 134 4.68 10.28 23.35
N SER A 135 3.56 11.01 23.20
CA SER A 135 2.27 10.58 23.75
C SER A 135 1.62 9.43 22.96
N PHE A 136 1.84 9.38 21.65
CA PHE A 136 1.19 8.38 20.76
C PHE A 136 2.07 7.16 20.48
N GLU A 137 3.39 7.33 20.37
CA GLU A 137 4.31 6.24 20.02
C GLU A 137 4.24 5.03 20.96
N LYS A 138 3.98 5.28 22.24
CA LYS A 138 3.93 4.25 23.28
C LYS A 138 2.56 3.61 23.45
N ARG A 139 1.50 4.19 22.86
CA ARG A 139 0.11 3.76 23.08
C ARG A 139 -0.47 2.98 21.92
N ILE A 140 0.17 3.00 20.74
CA ILE A 140 -0.28 2.29 19.55
C ILE A 140 0.81 1.33 19.13
N ILE A 141 0.50 0.05 19.24
CA ILE A 141 1.40 -1.03 18.87
C ILE A 141 0.81 -1.73 17.65
N PHE A 142 1.57 -1.78 16.57
CA PHE A 142 1.29 -2.66 15.44
C PHE A 142 2.15 -3.90 15.57
N ILE A 143 1.51 -5.06 15.66
CA ILE A 143 2.23 -6.33 15.62
C ILE A 143 2.69 -6.51 14.19
N GLU A 144 4.02 -6.42 13.99
CA GLU A 144 4.63 -6.53 12.66
C GLU A 144 4.59 -8.00 12.22
N GLU A 145 3.98 -8.28 11.07
CA GLU A 145 4.15 -9.56 10.40
C GLU A 145 5.53 -9.58 9.72
N TYR A 146 6.22 -10.71 9.82
CA TYR A 146 7.52 -10.85 9.19
C TYR A 146 7.39 -10.84 7.66
N SER A 147 8.04 -9.88 7.01
CA SER A 147 8.15 -9.80 5.56
C SER A 147 9.54 -10.29 5.15
N PRO A 148 9.63 -11.38 4.39
CA PRO A 148 10.93 -11.86 3.93
C PRO A 148 11.64 -10.84 3.04
N ASP A 149 12.93 -10.67 3.28
CA ASP A 149 13.78 -9.79 2.48
C ASP A 149 13.96 -10.31 1.06
N PHE A 150 14.08 -9.41 0.12
CA PHE A 150 14.47 -9.72 -1.24
C PHE A 150 15.37 -8.62 -1.83
N SER A 151 16.17 -9.01 -2.82
CA SER A 151 17.20 -8.14 -3.39
C SER A 151 16.61 -6.92 -4.12
N GLU A 152 17.20 -5.75 -3.89
CA GLU A 152 16.89 -4.52 -4.63
C GLU A 152 17.08 -4.69 -6.16
N LYS A 153 18.02 -5.54 -6.57
CA LYS A 153 18.22 -5.90 -7.98
C LYS A 153 16.98 -6.57 -8.57
N ILE A 154 16.36 -7.51 -7.82
CA ILE A 154 15.14 -8.19 -8.25
C ILE A 154 14.02 -7.16 -8.45
N TRP A 155 13.84 -6.27 -7.49
CA TRP A 155 12.83 -5.22 -7.55
C TRP A 155 13.02 -4.31 -8.77
N LYS A 156 14.23 -3.77 -8.96
CA LYS A 156 14.55 -2.86 -10.08
C LYS A 156 14.31 -3.50 -11.45
N ILE A 157 14.76 -4.74 -11.62
CA ILE A 157 14.58 -5.48 -12.88
C ILE A 157 13.11 -5.77 -13.13
N LEU A 158 12.36 -6.21 -12.11
CA LEU A 158 10.93 -6.51 -12.24
C LEU A 158 10.12 -5.27 -12.60
N ILE A 159 10.33 -4.14 -11.90
CA ILE A 159 9.67 -2.87 -12.22
C ILE A 159 9.99 -2.42 -13.65
N LYS A 160 11.25 -2.53 -14.07
CA LYS A 160 11.66 -2.19 -15.43
C LYS A 160 10.98 -3.10 -16.46
N ALA A 161 10.94 -4.41 -16.21
CA ALA A 161 10.29 -5.39 -17.08
C ALA A 161 8.80 -5.11 -17.27
N ILE A 162 8.08 -4.80 -16.19
CA ILE A 162 6.65 -4.45 -16.25
C ILE A 162 6.44 -3.13 -17.01
N LYS A 163 7.25 -2.10 -16.74
CA LYS A 163 7.15 -0.81 -17.44
C LYS A 163 7.38 -0.91 -18.95
N GLU A 164 8.37 -1.74 -19.35
CA GLU A 164 8.80 -1.88 -20.74
C GLU A 164 8.10 -3.06 -21.44
N ASN A 165 7.23 -3.80 -20.75
CA ASN A 165 6.58 -5.02 -21.23
C ASN A 165 7.59 -6.04 -21.78
N ARG A 166 8.64 -6.32 -21.02
CA ARG A 166 9.74 -7.22 -21.40
C ARG A 166 9.68 -8.51 -20.58
N TYR A 167 10.00 -9.64 -21.25
CA TYR A 167 10.16 -10.91 -20.56
C TYR A 167 11.33 -10.86 -19.58
N ILE A 168 11.23 -11.64 -18.52
CA ILE A 168 12.29 -11.91 -17.56
C ILE A 168 12.65 -13.38 -17.55
N GLU A 169 13.93 -13.67 -17.35
CA GLU A 169 14.44 -15.01 -17.06
C GLU A 169 14.94 -15.04 -15.62
N PHE A 170 14.54 -16.06 -14.84
CA PHE A 170 14.93 -16.16 -13.45
C PHE A 170 15.06 -17.61 -12.96
N SER A 171 15.79 -17.77 -11.86
CA SER A 171 15.84 -19.00 -11.07
C SER A 171 14.96 -18.86 -9.82
N TYR A 172 14.31 -19.95 -9.42
CA TYR A 172 13.29 -19.91 -8.40
C TYR A 172 13.33 -21.12 -7.47
N LYS A 173 13.32 -20.88 -6.14
CA LYS A 173 13.17 -21.92 -5.12
C LYS A 173 11.70 -22.14 -4.81
N GLY A 174 11.09 -23.14 -5.42
CA GLY A 174 9.71 -23.53 -5.11
C GLY A 174 9.56 -24.09 -3.69
N ALA A 175 8.40 -23.87 -3.05
CA ALA A 175 8.17 -24.34 -1.68
C ALA A 175 8.25 -25.88 -1.53
N TRP A 176 7.89 -26.59 -2.58
CA TRP A 176 7.75 -28.04 -2.59
C TRP A 176 8.89 -28.77 -3.31
N ARG A 177 9.81 -28.04 -3.92
CA ARG A 177 10.94 -28.61 -4.66
C ARG A 177 12.20 -28.56 -3.81
N LYS A 178 12.87 -29.70 -3.66
CA LYS A 178 14.18 -29.80 -2.97
C LYS A 178 15.29 -29.10 -3.74
N SER A 179 15.16 -28.95 -5.07
CA SER A 179 16.12 -28.29 -5.96
C SER A 179 15.60 -26.96 -6.48
N GLU A 180 16.52 -26.04 -6.76
CA GLU A 180 16.23 -24.79 -7.45
C GLU A 180 15.83 -25.06 -8.91
N GLY A 181 14.72 -24.48 -9.35
CA GLY A 181 14.33 -24.50 -10.75
C GLY A 181 14.98 -23.35 -11.50
N HIS A 182 15.56 -23.63 -12.66
CA HIS A 182 16.22 -22.65 -13.53
C HIS A 182 15.40 -22.40 -14.80
N GLY A 183 15.65 -21.27 -15.45
CA GLY A 183 15.08 -20.96 -16.77
C GLY A 183 13.58 -20.69 -16.78
N TYR A 184 13.06 -20.07 -15.73
CA TYR A 184 11.71 -19.52 -15.79
C TYR A 184 11.69 -18.31 -16.73
N TYR A 185 11.01 -18.43 -17.85
CA TYR A 185 10.86 -17.39 -18.86
C TYR A 185 9.42 -16.87 -18.84
N ILE A 186 9.23 -15.67 -18.27
CA ILE A 186 7.91 -15.20 -17.85
C ILE A 186 7.69 -13.76 -18.29
N ALA A 187 6.49 -13.46 -18.77
CA ALA A 187 5.99 -12.10 -18.99
C ALA A 187 5.40 -11.57 -17.68
N PRO A 188 6.04 -10.65 -16.96
CA PRO A 188 5.53 -10.13 -15.70
C PRO A 188 4.44 -9.10 -15.97
N TYR A 189 3.25 -9.30 -15.41
CA TYR A 189 2.10 -8.42 -15.62
C TYR A 189 1.87 -7.46 -14.47
N GLN A 190 1.91 -7.95 -13.24
CA GLN A 190 1.49 -7.17 -12.08
C GLN A 190 2.21 -7.61 -10.81
N ILE A 191 2.47 -6.67 -9.91
CA ILE A 191 2.99 -6.95 -8.56
C ILE A 191 1.83 -7.00 -7.58
N VAL A 192 1.86 -7.98 -6.69
CA VAL A 192 0.85 -8.23 -5.67
C VAL A 192 1.53 -8.34 -4.31
N SER A 193 0.98 -7.69 -3.28
CA SER A 193 1.38 -7.88 -1.89
C SER A 193 0.22 -8.44 -1.09
N LYS A 194 0.46 -9.52 -0.33
CA LYS A 194 -0.51 -10.12 0.59
C LYS A 194 0.20 -10.60 1.85
N ALA A 195 -0.34 -10.21 3.02
CA ALA A 195 0.21 -10.60 4.32
C ALA A 195 1.74 -10.43 4.42
N GLY A 196 2.26 -9.24 4.04
CA GLY A 196 3.68 -8.93 4.08
C GLY A 196 4.54 -9.59 3.00
N ILE A 197 4.00 -10.52 2.20
CA ILE A 197 4.74 -11.23 1.16
C ILE A 197 4.48 -10.59 -0.21
N TRP A 198 5.57 -10.38 -0.95
CA TRP A 198 5.53 -9.81 -2.30
C TRP A 198 5.60 -10.88 -3.37
N TYR A 199 4.70 -10.76 -4.33
CA TYR A 199 4.58 -11.64 -5.50
C TYR A 199 4.55 -10.81 -6.78
N PHE A 200 4.77 -11.44 -7.90
CA PHE A 200 4.33 -10.93 -9.18
C PHE A 200 3.50 -11.98 -9.92
N ALA A 201 2.46 -11.54 -10.58
CA ALA A 201 1.67 -12.34 -11.52
C ALA A 201 2.38 -12.29 -12.88
N GLY A 202 2.63 -13.44 -13.48
CA GLY A 202 3.31 -13.51 -14.76
C GLY A 202 2.87 -14.69 -15.59
N TYR A 203 2.79 -14.48 -16.91
CA TYR A 203 2.40 -15.47 -17.89
C TYR A 203 3.60 -16.27 -18.39
N SER A 204 3.45 -17.58 -18.36
CA SER A 204 4.41 -18.54 -18.90
C SER A 204 3.93 -19.07 -20.25
N LYS A 205 4.66 -18.79 -21.33
CA LYS A 205 4.39 -19.40 -22.66
C LYS A 205 4.45 -20.94 -22.60
N ARG A 206 5.37 -21.49 -21.79
CA ARG A 206 5.57 -22.93 -21.67
C ARG A 206 4.38 -23.66 -21.03
N GLN A 207 3.71 -23.01 -20.08
CA GLN A 207 2.60 -23.59 -19.32
C GLN A 207 1.24 -23.10 -19.83
N ASP A 208 1.24 -22.13 -20.73
CA ASP A 208 0.07 -21.39 -21.18
C ASP A 208 -0.83 -20.93 -20.01
N ALA A 209 -0.18 -20.43 -18.96
CA ALA A 209 -0.85 -20.08 -17.71
C ALA A 209 -0.20 -18.87 -17.04
N ILE A 210 -1.02 -18.15 -16.29
CA ILE A 210 -0.56 -17.11 -15.38
C ILE A 210 -0.34 -17.73 -14.02
N SER A 211 0.83 -17.47 -13.45
CA SER A 211 1.21 -17.94 -12.12
C SER A 211 1.74 -16.81 -11.26
N LEU A 212 1.68 -17.00 -9.95
CA LEU A 212 2.27 -16.09 -8.97
C LEU A 212 3.62 -16.60 -8.49
N TYR A 213 4.59 -15.71 -8.55
CA TYR A 213 5.96 -15.97 -8.14
C TYR A 213 6.32 -15.06 -6.97
N CYS A 214 6.75 -15.67 -5.88
CA CYS A 214 7.15 -14.99 -4.66
C CYS A 214 8.53 -14.35 -4.81
N LEU A 215 8.68 -13.04 -4.56
CA LEU A 215 9.92 -12.32 -4.87
C LEU A 215 11.13 -12.84 -4.07
N HIS A 216 10.95 -13.14 -2.78
CA HIS A 216 12.06 -13.62 -1.93
C HIS A 216 12.57 -15.03 -2.30
N ARG A 217 11.85 -15.75 -3.17
CA ARG A 217 12.27 -17.08 -3.68
C ARG A 217 13.01 -17.00 -5.00
N ILE A 218 13.15 -15.82 -5.57
CA ILE A 218 13.94 -15.60 -6.79
C ILE A 218 15.41 -15.52 -6.38
N THR A 219 16.25 -16.35 -6.93
CA THR A 219 17.69 -16.39 -6.63
C THR A 219 18.53 -15.64 -7.65
N SER A 220 18.10 -15.64 -8.90
CA SER A 220 18.69 -14.84 -9.97
C SER A 220 17.62 -14.31 -10.91
N ILE A 221 17.84 -13.15 -11.51
CA ILE A 221 16.91 -12.53 -12.46
C ILE A 221 17.68 -11.75 -13.53
N LYS A 222 17.22 -11.87 -14.77
CA LYS A 222 17.71 -11.11 -15.93
C LYS A 222 16.53 -10.54 -16.70
N LEU A 223 16.72 -9.33 -17.22
CA LEU A 223 15.81 -8.73 -18.20
C LEU A 223 16.19 -9.24 -19.59
N THR A 224 15.24 -9.65 -20.39
CA THR A 224 15.46 -10.10 -21.77
C THR A 224 15.18 -8.95 -22.74
N ASP A 225 15.54 -9.09 -24.00
CA ASP A 225 15.23 -8.10 -25.05
C ASP A 225 13.87 -8.33 -25.71
N GLU A 226 13.26 -9.50 -25.49
CA GLU A 226 11.95 -9.83 -26.01
C GLU A 226 10.85 -9.08 -25.28
N THR A 227 9.90 -8.52 -26.03
CA THR A 227 8.74 -7.81 -25.52
C THR A 227 7.47 -8.63 -25.65
N PHE A 228 6.45 -8.32 -24.85
CA PHE A 228 5.14 -8.93 -24.91
C PHE A 228 4.04 -7.86 -24.99
N LYS A 229 2.86 -8.26 -25.42
CA LYS A 229 1.65 -7.42 -25.33
C LYS A 229 0.84 -7.87 -24.13
N PRO A 230 0.71 -7.04 -23.08
CA PRO A 230 -0.11 -7.40 -21.94
C PRO A 230 -1.57 -7.52 -22.37
N PRO A 231 -2.35 -8.43 -21.76
CA PRO A 231 -3.80 -8.52 -22.00
C PRO A 231 -4.44 -7.17 -21.62
N LYS A 232 -5.33 -6.66 -22.51
CA LYS A 232 -5.95 -5.33 -22.34
C LYS A 232 -6.68 -5.13 -21.00
N ASN A 233 -7.17 -6.21 -20.38
CA ASN A 233 -8.01 -6.19 -19.18
C ASN A 233 -7.43 -7.05 -18.05
N PHE A 234 -6.12 -7.37 -18.08
CA PHE A 234 -5.54 -8.11 -16.98
C PHE A 234 -5.50 -7.21 -15.74
N LYS A 235 -6.34 -7.52 -14.79
CA LYS A 235 -6.28 -6.98 -13.43
C LYS A 235 -6.35 -8.17 -12.49
N TYR A 236 -5.37 -8.29 -11.62
CA TYR A 236 -5.53 -9.04 -10.39
C TYR A 236 -6.38 -8.14 -9.49
N THR A 237 -7.71 -8.26 -9.60
CA THR A 237 -8.65 -7.34 -8.94
C THR A 237 -9.22 -7.97 -7.69
N ASN A 238 -9.68 -7.10 -6.76
CA ASN A 238 -10.50 -7.51 -5.62
C ASN A 238 -11.88 -8.06 -6.03
N GLU A 239 -12.25 -8.03 -7.31
CA GLU A 239 -13.48 -8.63 -7.82
C GLU A 239 -13.40 -10.17 -7.77
N ASP A 240 -12.19 -10.72 -7.95
CA ASP A 240 -11.86 -12.12 -7.72
C ASP A 240 -11.37 -12.34 -6.28
N TYR A 241 -11.87 -11.54 -5.33
CA TYR A 241 -11.42 -11.60 -3.95
C TYR A 241 -11.72 -12.96 -3.33
N ASP A 242 -10.64 -13.69 -3.12
CA ASP A 242 -10.57 -14.90 -2.33
C ASP A 242 -9.61 -14.63 -1.16
N SER A 243 -10.13 -14.60 0.07
CA SER A 243 -9.33 -14.30 1.26
C SER A 243 -8.24 -15.34 1.51
N PHE A 244 -8.40 -16.54 0.97
CA PHE A 244 -7.50 -17.66 1.25
C PHE A 244 -6.24 -17.66 0.41
N GLY A 245 -6.25 -17.12 -0.80
CA GLY A 245 -5.12 -17.28 -1.67
C GLY A 245 -4.71 -16.06 -2.48
N VAL A 246 -3.58 -16.22 -3.13
CA VAL A 246 -3.02 -15.30 -4.13
C VAL A 246 -2.88 -16.00 -5.49
N PHE A 247 -3.25 -17.27 -5.59
CA PHE A 247 -3.14 -18.03 -6.83
C PHE A 247 -4.32 -17.76 -7.73
N ILE A 248 -4.05 -17.58 -9.01
CA ILE A 248 -5.09 -17.48 -10.05
C ILE A 248 -5.49 -18.91 -10.39
N ASN A 249 -6.47 -19.45 -9.67
CA ASN A 249 -7.05 -20.74 -10.00
C ASN A 249 -8.35 -20.55 -10.75
N LYS A 250 -8.48 -21.21 -11.91
CA LYS A 250 -9.70 -21.19 -12.73
C LYS A 250 -10.78 -22.13 -12.20
N ASP A 251 -10.42 -23.09 -11.36
CA ASP A 251 -11.34 -24.08 -10.79
C ASP A 251 -11.89 -23.57 -9.46
N ILE A 252 -12.85 -22.65 -9.54
CA ILE A 252 -13.55 -22.10 -8.38
C ILE A 252 -14.59 -23.10 -7.90
N LYS A 253 -14.50 -23.50 -6.65
CA LYS A 253 -15.43 -24.43 -6.00
C LYS A 253 -16.21 -23.75 -4.90
N LYS A 254 -17.45 -24.20 -4.71
CA LYS A 254 -18.28 -23.78 -3.58
C LYS A 254 -17.85 -24.53 -2.34
N CYS A 255 -17.37 -23.82 -1.35
CA CYS A 255 -16.97 -24.38 -0.05
C CYS A 255 -18.11 -24.16 0.94
N LYS A 256 -18.44 -25.19 1.71
CA LYS A 256 -19.42 -25.14 2.79
C LYS A 256 -18.80 -25.71 4.06
N ILE A 257 -18.72 -24.90 5.08
CA ILE A 257 -18.02 -25.22 6.32
C ILE A 257 -18.94 -24.92 7.49
N ARG A 258 -19.08 -25.88 8.42
CA ARG A 258 -19.80 -25.69 9.67
C ARG A 258 -18.82 -25.34 10.79
N PHE A 259 -19.15 -24.30 11.55
CA PHE A 259 -18.37 -23.82 12.68
C PHE A 259 -19.14 -23.93 13.99
N PHE A 260 -18.43 -24.19 15.07
CA PHE A 260 -18.96 -24.42 16.40
C PHE A 260 -18.26 -23.53 17.44
N ASN A 261 -18.87 -23.45 18.62
CA ASN A 261 -18.30 -22.81 19.80
C ASN A 261 -17.74 -21.38 19.53
N GLU A 262 -16.57 -21.08 20.09
CA GLU A 262 -15.92 -19.77 19.95
C GLU A 262 -15.57 -19.40 18.51
N SER A 263 -15.35 -20.39 17.63
CA SER A 263 -15.08 -20.10 16.22
C SER A 263 -16.24 -19.38 15.53
N VAL A 264 -17.48 -19.57 15.99
CA VAL A 264 -18.68 -18.93 15.42
C VAL A 264 -18.54 -17.41 15.42
N VAL A 265 -18.10 -16.82 16.53
CA VAL A 265 -17.93 -15.36 16.65
C VAL A 265 -16.88 -14.86 15.66
N TYR A 266 -15.68 -15.44 15.72
CA TYR A 266 -14.54 -14.99 14.90
C TYR A 266 -14.78 -15.12 13.40
N VAL A 267 -15.45 -16.20 12.95
CA VAL A 267 -15.65 -16.43 11.51
C VAL A 267 -16.85 -15.65 10.98
N SER A 268 -17.86 -15.34 11.80
CA SER A 268 -19.01 -14.54 11.40
C SER A 268 -18.64 -13.08 11.08
N GLU A 269 -17.57 -12.57 11.68
CA GLU A 269 -17.03 -11.22 11.47
C GLU A 269 -16.11 -11.14 10.24
N ARG A 270 -15.75 -12.28 9.63
CA ARG A 270 -14.84 -12.33 8.49
C ARG A 270 -15.60 -12.42 7.16
N LYS A 271 -15.02 -11.80 6.14
CA LYS A 271 -15.46 -11.95 4.77
C LYS A 271 -14.47 -12.84 4.01
N PHE A 272 -14.90 -14.01 3.56
CA PHE A 272 -14.07 -14.98 2.84
C PHE A 272 -14.12 -14.77 1.33
N SER A 273 -15.31 -14.47 0.79
CA SER A 273 -15.49 -14.09 -0.61
C SER A 273 -16.69 -13.13 -0.78
N ASN A 274 -16.90 -12.63 -1.99
CA ASN A 274 -18.01 -11.71 -2.26
C ASN A 274 -19.38 -12.37 -2.22
N ASP A 275 -19.45 -13.67 -2.47
CA ASP A 275 -20.67 -14.49 -2.50
C ASP A 275 -20.95 -15.24 -1.19
N GLN A 276 -20.27 -14.86 -0.10
CA GLN A 276 -20.43 -15.49 1.20
C GLN A 276 -21.87 -15.41 1.73
N VAL A 277 -22.38 -16.55 2.17
CA VAL A 277 -23.66 -16.70 2.87
C VAL A 277 -23.42 -17.35 4.24
N ILE A 278 -24.07 -16.82 5.28
CA ILE A 278 -24.00 -17.34 6.65
C ILE A 278 -25.39 -17.85 7.06
N GLU A 279 -25.50 -19.13 7.40
CA GLU A 279 -26.71 -19.77 7.91
C GLU A 279 -26.54 -20.12 9.39
N LYS A 280 -27.39 -19.59 10.25
CA LYS A 280 -27.42 -19.93 11.67
C LYS A 280 -28.23 -21.23 11.89
N ARG A 281 -27.78 -22.09 12.82
CA ARG A 281 -28.44 -23.31 13.21
C ARG A 281 -29.01 -23.21 14.62
N GLU A 282 -30.01 -24.02 14.93
CA GLU A 282 -30.69 -24.04 16.26
C GLU A 282 -29.74 -24.41 17.39
N ASP A 283 -28.72 -25.21 17.11
CA ASP A 283 -27.69 -25.64 18.09
C ASP A 283 -26.60 -24.59 18.33
N GLY A 284 -26.77 -23.36 17.82
CA GLY A 284 -25.81 -22.26 17.95
C GLY A 284 -24.64 -22.34 16.99
N SER A 285 -24.50 -23.39 16.19
CA SER A 285 -23.50 -23.46 15.12
C SER A 285 -23.89 -22.61 13.94
N ILE A 286 -22.93 -22.29 13.07
CA ILE A 286 -23.19 -21.62 11.79
C ILE A 286 -22.61 -22.42 10.63
N ILE A 287 -23.22 -22.27 9.47
CA ILE A 287 -22.67 -22.76 8.21
C ILE A 287 -22.31 -21.54 7.37
N ILE A 288 -21.06 -21.49 6.93
CA ILE A 288 -20.61 -20.47 5.99
C ILE A 288 -20.39 -21.14 4.64
N THR A 289 -21.04 -20.58 3.62
CA THR A 289 -20.91 -21.00 2.23
C THR A 289 -20.25 -19.86 1.45
N PHE A 290 -19.20 -20.15 0.68
CA PHE A 290 -18.46 -19.19 -0.12
C PHE A 290 -17.74 -19.89 -1.27
N SER A 291 -17.40 -19.14 -2.33
CA SER A 291 -16.60 -19.66 -3.43
C SER A 291 -15.11 -19.40 -3.23
N SER A 292 -14.27 -20.42 -3.51
CA SER A 292 -12.80 -20.28 -3.47
C SER A 292 -12.15 -21.17 -4.53
N GLY A 293 -11.10 -20.65 -5.16
CA GLY A 293 -10.17 -21.42 -5.97
C GLY A 293 -9.01 -22.02 -5.18
N GLN A 294 -8.97 -21.79 -3.85
CA GLN A 294 -7.82 -22.07 -2.98
C GLN A 294 -8.11 -23.20 -2.00
N ILE A 295 -8.59 -24.34 -2.49
CA ILE A 295 -9.07 -25.46 -1.67
C ILE A 295 -8.02 -25.89 -0.63
N TYR A 296 -6.74 -25.90 -0.97
CA TYR A 296 -5.67 -26.22 -0.05
C TYR A 296 -5.53 -25.23 1.11
N GLU A 297 -5.64 -23.94 0.85
CA GLU A 297 -5.58 -22.91 1.89
C GLU A 297 -6.86 -22.91 2.74
N VAL A 298 -8.01 -23.20 2.13
CA VAL A 298 -9.27 -23.44 2.87
C VAL A 298 -9.11 -24.63 3.80
N LEU A 299 -8.52 -25.75 3.35
CA LEU A 299 -8.22 -26.90 4.18
C LEU A 299 -7.35 -26.53 5.40
N ARG A 300 -6.26 -25.80 5.17
CA ARG A 300 -5.38 -25.33 6.24
C ARG A 300 -6.12 -24.46 7.25
N PHE A 301 -6.99 -23.58 6.76
CA PHE A 301 -7.82 -22.74 7.63
C PHE A 301 -8.78 -23.58 8.46
N VAL A 302 -9.48 -24.56 7.86
CA VAL A 302 -10.38 -25.47 8.61
C VAL A 302 -9.60 -26.25 9.67
N LEU A 303 -8.45 -26.81 9.34
CA LEU A 303 -7.59 -27.52 10.29
C LEU A 303 -7.10 -26.63 11.43
N SER A 304 -6.85 -25.34 11.16
CA SER A 304 -6.43 -24.38 12.21
C SER A 304 -7.52 -24.09 13.25
N GLN A 305 -8.79 -24.38 12.95
CA GLN A 305 -9.90 -24.23 13.89
C GLN A 305 -10.04 -25.43 14.85
N GLY A 306 -9.19 -26.45 14.70
CA GLY A 306 -9.24 -27.68 15.53
C GLY A 306 -10.57 -28.42 15.38
N CYS A 307 -11.21 -28.74 16.51
CA CYS A 307 -12.50 -29.43 16.55
C CYS A 307 -13.71 -28.48 16.27
N ASN A 308 -13.48 -27.20 16.15
CA ASN A 308 -14.53 -26.19 16.00
C ASN A 308 -14.92 -25.93 14.55
N ALA A 309 -14.40 -26.69 13.58
CA ALA A 309 -14.78 -26.57 12.17
C ALA A 309 -14.81 -27.91 11.46
N ILE A 310 -15.84 -28.11 10.65
CA ILE A 310 -16.02 -29.33 9.82
C ILE A 310 -16.36 -28.86 8.39
N PRO A 311 -15.58 -29.26 7.37
CA PRO A 311 -15.95 -28.99 5.99
C PRO A 311 -17.06 -29.93 5.56
N LEU A 312 -18.05 -29.41 4.84
CA LEU A 312 -19.19 -30.16 4.32
C LEU A 312 -19.11 -30.33 2.78
N GLU A 313 -18.57 -29.34 2.10
CA GLU A 313 -18.41 -29.28 0.63
C GLU A 313 -17.13 -28.48 0.30
N PRO A 314 -16.47 -28.78 -0.85
CA PRO A 314 -16.71 -29.91 -1.77
C PRO A 314 -16.12 -31.23 -1.22
N ASP A 315 -16.51 -32.38 -1.81
CA ASP A 315 -16.04 -33.72 -1.42
C ASP A 315 -14.51 -33.82 -1.34
N GLU A 316 -13.79 -33.20 -2.26
CA GLU A 316 -12.33 -33.13 -2.27
C GLU A 316 -11.79 -32.52 -0.95
N LEU A 317 -12.37 -31.41 -0.51
CA LEU A 317 -11.99 -30.74 0.74
C LEU A 317 -12.27 -31.66 1.95
N VAL A 318 -13.43 -32.29 1.95
CA VAL A 318 -13.84 -33.23 3.02
C VAL A 318 -12.91 -34.44 3.09
N CYS A 319 -12.59 -35.04 1.95
CA CYS A 319 -11.67 -36.19 1.88
C CYS A 319 -10.27 -35.82 2.37
N GLU A 320 -9.69 -34.72 1.92
CA GLU A 320 -8.36 -34.30 2.35
C GLU A 320 -8.35 -33.89 3.84
N TRP A 321 -9.42 -33.28 4.34
CA TRP A 321 -9.55 -32.97 5.75
C TRP A 321 -9.56 -34.24 6.61
N LYS A 322 -10.39 -35.25 6.28
CA LYS A 322 -10.43 -36.56 6.99
C LYS A 322 -9.07 -37.23 7.02
N LYS A 323 -8.40 -37.28 5.86
CA LYS A 323 -7.06 -37.86 5.71
C LYS A 323 -6.02 -37.15 6.61
N ASN A 324 -6.07 -35.81 6.70
CA ASN A 324 -5.18 -35.07 7.58
C ASN A 324 -5.46 -35.38 9.07
N ILE A 325 -6.72 -35.47 9.48
CA ILE A 325 -7.11 -35.85 10.86
C ILE A 325 -6.59 -37.26 11.21
N GLU A 326 -6.76 -38.23 10.32
CA GLU A 326 -6.24 -39.58 10.51
C GLU A 326 -4.71 -39.60 10.67
N ILE A 327 -3.99 -38.83 9.84
CA ILE A 327 -2.53 -38.70 9.96
C ILE A 327 -2.15 -38.09 11.30
N MET A 328 -2.83 -36.99 11.70
CA MET A 328 -2.60 -36.33 12.99
C MET A 328 -2.82 -37.31 14.15
N TYR A 329 -3.91 -38.08 14.11
CA TYR A 329 -4.23 -39.07 15.16
C TYR A 329 -3.18 -40.19 15.24
N LYS A 330 -2.69 -40.68 14.11
CA LYS A 330 -1.64 -41.72 14.06
C LYS A 330 -0.26 -41.26 14.54
N ASN A 331 -0.02 -39.93 14.57
CA ASN A 331 1.25 -39.35 15.01
C ASN A 331 1.28 -39.06 16.53
N ILE A 332 0.19 -39.33 17.25
CA ILE A 332 0.06 -39.24 18.71
C ILE A 332 0.24 -40.63 19.28
#